data_6eb14674798f7d719b25b16e541203b7
#
_entry.id   6eb14674798f7d719b25b16e541203b7
#
_cell.length_a   1.000
_cell.length_b   1.000
_cell.length_c   1.000
_cell.angle_alpha   90.00
_cell.angle_beta   90.00
_cell.angle_gamma   90.00
#
_symmetry.space_group_name_H-M   'P 1'
#
loop_
_entity.id
_entity.type
_entity.pdbx_description
1 polymer ?
#
loop_
_entity_poly.entity_id
_entity_poly.type
_entity_poly.pdbx_seq_one_letter_code
_entity_poly.pdbx_strand_id
1 'polypeptide(L)'
;MSKNLSTIAKTKKIKYFLISFVDLFGVLRSKLVPASAISGMQKDGAGFAGFATWLDMTPADSDMFAIPDPDSLIQLPWNKEVGWLASDLWMDGKQVEASPRVMLKKQIGILSRDKLTMKSGVECEYFLVSADGASIADQRDVQSKPCYDQSALMRRYDLIKEICDCMIELGWGPYQNDHEDANGQFEMNWDYSDCLTTADRHVFFKFMVKSLSEKHGLRATFMPKPFENLTGNGCHAHISLWNEKNNKFLESGDRSGLSKLAYNFLGGLMKNAASLSAFFNPTVNSFRRINAPPTKSGASWSPSSISYTGNNRTHMIRIPDPGRFELRLMDGSSNPYLLQAGILAAGLHGMNMKLDPGEPLTCNTVSYTHLTLPTKDSV
;
A
#
# COMPACT_ATOMS: atom_id res chain seq x y z
N MET A 1 -6.75 -23.76 15.84
CA MET A 1 -8.08 -23.98 15.22
C MET A 1 -8.42 -22.73 14.41
N SER A 2 -8.84 -22.84 13.16
CA SER A 2 -9.26 -21.68 12.37
C SER A 2 -10.49 -21.02 13.04
N LYS A 3 -10.55 -19.68 13.01
CA LYS A 3 -11.69 -18.93 13.54
C LYS A 3 -12.97 -19.30 12.78
N ASN A 4 -14.06 -19.56 13.50
CA ASN A 4 -15.35 -19.88 12.90
C ASN A 4 -16.15 -18.59 12.65
N LEU A 5 -16.32 -18.21 11.39
CA LEU A 5 -16.99 -16.97 10.99
C LEU A 5 -18.48 -16.94 11.40
N SER A 6 -19.18 -18.08 11.42
CA SER A 6 -20.58 -18.15 11.86
C SER A 6 -20.72 -17.83 13.35
N THR A 7 -19.79 -18.32 14.18
CA THR A 7 -19.75 -17.99 15.62
C THR A 7 -19.44 -16.52 15.83
N ILE A 8 -18.44 -15.99 15.10
CA ILE A 8 -18.06 -14.58 15.17
C ILE A 8 -19.23 -13.68 14.73
N ALA A 9 -19.96 -14.04 13.67
CA ALA A 9 -21.12 -13.30 13.20
C ALA A 9 -22.16 -13.12 14.30
N LYS A 10 -22.48 -14.19 15.03
CA LYS A 10 -23.42 -14.14 16.16
C LYS A 10 -22.93 -13.24 17.30
N THR A 11 -21.67 -13.43 17.70
CA THR A 11 -21.08 -12.67 18.83
C THR A 11 -20.97 -11.18 18.51
N LYS A 12 -20.54 -10.84 17.30
CA LYS A 12 -20.33 -9.45 16.84
C LYS A 12 -21.57 -8.83 16.19
N LYS A 13 -22.69 -9.58 16.09
CA LYS A 13 -23.93 -9.16 15.43
C LYS A 13 -23.74 -8.73 13.97
N ILE A 14 -22.81 -9.38 13.26
CA ILE A 14 -22.59 -9.17 11.83
C ILE A 14 -23.74 -9.87 11.08
N LYS A 15 -24.41 -9.15 10.19
CA LYS A 15 -25.51 -9.66 9.36
C LYS A 15 -25.06 -10.04 7.96
N TYR A 16 -24.02 -9.37 7.44
CA TYR A 16 -23.50 -9.55 6.10
C TYR A 16 -21.99 -9.58 6.08
N PHE A 17 -21.41 -10.30 5.13
CA PHE A 17 -19.97 -10.31 4.87
C PHE A 17 -19.67 -9.87 3.45
N LEU A 18 -18.71 -8.98 3.30
CA LEU A 18 -18.04 -8.71 2.02
C LEU A 18 -16.91 -9.73 1.87
N ILE A 19 -17.10 -10.74 1.05
CA ILE A 19 -16.04 -11.67 0.67
C ILE A 19 -15.30 -11.04 -0.50
N SER A 20 -14.06 -10.59 -0.24
CA SER A 20 -13.35 -9.68 -1.12
C SER A 20 -12.01 -10.25 -1.57
N PHE A 21 -11.62 -9.94 -2.80
CA PHE A 21 -10.26 -10.10 -3.30
C PHE A 21 -9.87 -8.88 -4.13
N VAL A 22 -8.61 -8.80 -4.50
CA VAL A 22 -8.07 -7.69 -5.30
C VAL A 22 -7.59 -8.25 -6.64
N ASP A 23 -8.02 -7.63 -7.75
CA ASP A 23 -7.51 -7.95 -9.09
C ASP A 23 -6.10 -7.39 -9.32
N LEU A 24 -5.51 -7.60 -10.50
CA LEU A 24 -4.14 -7.17 -10.82
C LEU A 24 -3.95 -5.65 -10.71
N PHE A 25 -5.00 -4.87 -10.97
CA PHE A 25 -4.94 -3.40 -10.88
C PHE A 25 -5.25 -2.84 -9.49
N GLY A 26 -5.36 -3.71 -8.47
CA GLY A 26 -5.63 -3.25 -7.09
C GLY A 26 -7.10 -2.90 -6.83
N VAL A 27 -8.01 -3.27 -7.74
CA VAL A 27 -9.44 -3.02 -7.55
C VAL A 27 -10.05 -4.10 -6.67
N LEU A 28 -10.77 -3.68 -5.62
CA LEU A 28 -11.55 -4.58 -4.77
C LEU A 28 -12.74 -5.14 -5.53
N ARG A 29 -12.83 -6.48 -5.56
CA ARG A 29 -13.95 -7.26 -6.06
C ARG A 29 -14.59 -7.96 -4.88
N SER A 30 -15.91 -7.94 -4.79
CA SER A 30 -16.63 -8.50 -3.63
C SER A 30 -17.98 -9.08 -4.00
N LYS A 31 -18.40 -10.05 -3.18
CA LYS A 31 -19.81 -10.44 -3.06
C LYS A 31 -20.28 -10.17 -1.63
N LEU A 32 -21.48 -9.62 -1.49
CA LEU A 32 -22.15 -9.46 -0.20
C LEU A 32 -22.90 -10.75 0.12
N VAL A 33 -22.53 -11.40 1.23
CA VAL A 33 -23.05 -12.69 1.65
C VAL A 33 -23.76 -12.54 2.99
N PRO A 34 -25.01 -13.01 3.17
CA PRO A 34 -25.68 -13.01 4.47
C PRO A 34 -24.98 -13.96 5.45
N ALA A 35 -24.97 -13.60 6.72
CA ALA A 35 -24.31 -14.36 7.79
C ALA A 35 -24.82 -15.82 7.89
N SER A 36 -26.05 -16.08 7.47
CA SER A 36 -26.63 -17.44 7.41
C SER A 36 -25.89 -18.37 6.43
N ALA A 37 -25.29 -17.80 5.36
CA ALA A 37 -24.55 -18.57 4.34
C ALA A 37 -23.04 -18.62 4.59
N ILE A 38 -22.50 -17.89 5.58
CA ILE A 38 -21.05 -17.70 5.76
C ILE A 38 -20.29 -19.01 6.03
N SER A 39 -20.94 -19.99 6.67
CA SER A 39 -20.32 -21.30 6.95
C SER A 39 -19.97 -22.05 5.66
N GLY A 40 -20.85 -22.04 4.67
CA GLY A 40 -20.58 -22.61 3.34
C GLY A 40 -19.49 -21.83 2.61
N MET A 41 -19.57 -20.48 2.65
CA MET A 41 -18.56 -19.63 2.01
C MET A 41 -17.16 -19.77 2.65
N GLN A 42 -17.08 -19.98 3.96
CA GLN A 42 -15.81 -20.23 4.63
C GLN A 42 -15.18 -21.56 4.19
N LYS A 43 -15.99 -22.55 3.86
CA LYS A 43 -15.53 -23.88 3.44
C LYS A 43 -15.22 -23.93 1.93
N ASP A 44 -16.18 -23.49 1.12
CA ASP A 44 -16.20 -23.73 -0.31
C ASP A 44 -15.88 -22.47 -1.15
N GLY A 45 -15.86 -21.30 -0.53
CA GLY A 45 -15.62 -20.01 -1.16
C GLY A 45 -16.86 -19.39 -1.82
N ALA A 46 -16.76 -18.11 -2.17
CA ALA A 46 -17.73 -17.43 -3.01
C ALA A 46 -17.28 -17.50 -4.47
N GLY A 47 -18.15 -17.97 -5.36
CA GLY A 47 -17.84 -18.15 -6.79
C GLY A 47 -17.80 -16.82 -7.56
N PHE A 48 -16.83 -16.68 -8.46
CA PHE A 48 -16.66 -15.54 -9.36
C PHE A 48 -16.27 -16.01 -10.76
N ALA A 49 -16.80 -15.36 -11.78
CA ALA A 49 -16.32 -15.52 -13.15
C ALA A 49 -14.99 -14.76 -13.33
N GLY A 50 -13.90 -15.49 -13.47
CA GLY A 50 -12.55 -14.91 -13.50
C GLY A 50 -12.34 -13.91 -14.63
N PHE A 51 -12.92 -14.13 -15.80
CA PHE A 51 -12.82 -13.24 -16.96
C PHE A 51 -13.44 -11.85 -16.73
N ALA A 52 -14.38 -11.72 -15.78
CA ALA A 52 -14.98 -10.45 -15.42
C ALA A 52 -14.10 -9.59 -14.49
N THR A 53 -12.92 -10.10 -14.16
CA THR A 53 -11.91 -9.43 -13.34
C THR A 53 -10.56 -9.46 -14.07
N TRP A 54 -9.70 -8.51 -13.77
CA TRP A 54 -8.38 -8.43 -14.40
C TRP A 54 -7.41 -9.46 -13.77
N LEU A 55 -7.55 -10.75 -14.12
CA LEU A 55 -6.70 -11.85 -13.66
C LEU A 55 -6.19 -12.72 -14.82
N ASP A 56 -6.19 -12.18 -16.05
CA ASP A 56 -5.72 -12.85 -17.28
C ASP A 56 -6.50 -14.16 -17.58
N MET A 57 -7.83 -14.10 -17.43
CA MET A 57 -8.75 -15.21 -17.68
C MET A 57 -9.70 -14.89 -18.82
N THR A 58 -10.20 -15.92 -19.46
CA THR A 58 -11.18 -15.87 -20.56
C THR A 58 -12.51 -16.50 -20.13
N PRO A 59 -13.61 -16.31 -20.89
CA PRO A 59 -14.87 -17.02 -20.63
C PRO A 59 -14.80 -18.56 -20.75
N ALA A 60 -13.71 -19.10 -21.28
CA ALA A 60 -13.47 -20.54 -21.37
C ALA A 60 -12.85 -21.13 -20.08
N ASP A 61 -12.36 -20.27 -19.20
CA ASP A 61 -11.78 -20.70 -17.92
C ASP A 61 -12.89 -21.01 -16.91
N SER A 62 -12.63 -21.95 -16.00
CA SER A 62 -13.54 -22.31 -14.91
C SER A 62 -13.82 -21.13 -13.97
N ASP A 63 -14.95 -21.19 -13.27
CA ASP A 63 -15.21 -20.27 -12.16
C ASP A 63 -14.15 -20.40 -11.08
N MET A 64 -13.73 -19.26 -10.55
CA MET A 64 -12.84 -19.20 -9.38
C MET A 64 -13.64 -18.99 -8.09
N PHE A 65 -13.10 -19.45 -6.98
CA PHE A 65 -13.70 -19.37 -5.66
C PHE A 65 -12.82 -18.54 -4.73
N ALA A 66 -13.39 -17.47 -4.18
CA ALA A 66 -12.77 -16.66 -3.16
C ALA A 66 -13.02 -17.28 -1.78
N ILE A 67 -12.02 -17.95 -1.22
CA ILE A 67 -12.08 -18.53 0.12
C ILE A 67 -11.64 -17.47 1.13
N PRO A 68 -12.57 -17.00 2.00
CA PRO A 68 -12.24 -15.92 2.94
C PRO A 68 -11.25 -16.38 3.99
N ASP A 69 -10.28 -15.52 4.29
CA ASP A 69 -9.34 -15.71 5.38
C ASP A 69 -9.94 -15.17 6.68
N PRO A 70 -10.30 -16.02 7.67
CA PRO A 70 -10.92 -15.55 8.91
C PRO A 70 -10.04 -14.63 9.76
N ASP A 71 -8.71 -14.68 9.57
CA ASP A 71 -7.78 -13.81 10.29
C ASP A 71 -7.75 -12.38 9.74
N SER A 72 -8.24 -12.18 8.52
CA SER A 72 -8.37 -10.87 7.89
C SER A 72 -9.67 -10.13 8.26
N LEU A 73 -10.55 -10.73 9.07
CA LEU A 73 -11.87 -10.15 9.35
C LEU A 73 -11.78 -8.76 9.99
N ILE A 74 -12.39 -7.80 9.31
CA ILE A 74 -12.63 -6.43 9.80
C ILE A 74 -14.13 -6.19 9.84
N GLN A 75 -14.70 -5.94 11.05
CA GLN A 75 -16.06 -5.41 11.17
C GLN A 75 -16.00 -3.92 10.86
N LEU A 76 -16.82 -3.45 9.91
CA LEU A 76 -16.77 -2.05 9.48
C LEU A 76 -17.10 -1.10 10.64
N PRO A 77 -16.20 -0.18 11.03
CA PRO A 77 -16.49 0.75 12.13
C PRO A 77 -17.73 1.62 11.88
N TRP A 78 -17.94 2.06 10.66
CA TRP A 78 -19.07 2.92 10.25
C TRP A 78 -20.34 2.15 9.88
N ASN A 79 -20.28 0.80 9.85
CA ASN A 79 -21.45 -0.07 9.64
C ASN A 79 -21.22 -1.43 10.31
N LYS A 80 -21.56 -1.53 11.58
CA LYS A 80 -21.32 -2.72 12.42
C LYS A 80 -22.03 -3.99 11.95
N GLU A 81 -23.01 -3.89 11.06
CA GLU A 81 -23.71 -5.05 10.52
C GLU A 81 -22.90 -5.77 9.42
N VAL A 82 -21.81 -5.18 8.96
CA VAL A 82 -21.00 -5.69 7.86
C VAL A 82 -19.60 -6.07 8.34
N GLY A 83 -19.16 -7.28 7.97
CA GLY A 83 -17.77 -7.74 8.09
C GLY A 83 -17.10 -7.78 6.71
N TRP A 84 -15.90 -7.27 6.60
CA TRP A 84 -15.05 -7.38 5.42
C TRP A 84 -14.01 -8.50 5.62
N LEU A 85 -13.77 -9.28 4.57
CA LEU A 85 -12.83 -10.40 4.56
C LEU A 85 -11.97 -10.35 3.29
N ALA A 86 -10.65 -10.38 3.44
CA ALA A 86 -9.76 -10.71 2.35
C ALA A 86 -9.82 -12.20 2.05
N SER A 87 -9.69 -12.58 0.78
CA SER A 87 -9.82 -13.97 0.35
C SER A 87 -8.68 -14.40 -0.55
N ASP A 88 -8.35 -15.68 -0.46
CA ASP A 88 -7.46 -16.34 -1.41
C ASP A 88 -8.28 -16.97 -2.53
N LEU A 89 -7.81 -16.84 -3.78
CA LEU A 89 -8.52 -17.37 -4.94
C LEU A 89 -8.09 -18.80 -5.25
N TRP A 90 -9.10 -19.63 -5.58
CA TRP A 90 -8.93 -21.02 -5.97
C TRP A 90 -9.71 -21.30 -7.26
N MET A 91 -9.16 -22.14 -8.12
CA MET A 91 -9.77 -22.63 -9.35
C MET A 91 -9.31 -24.07 -9.56
N ASP A 92 -10.23 -24.97 -9.91
CA ASP A 92 -9.95 -26.40 -10.14
C ASP A 92 -9.16 -27.08 -9.01
N GLY A 93 -9.48 -26.73 -7.75
CA GLY A 93 -8.86 -27.28 -6.54
C GLY A 93 -7.44 -26.77 -6.25
N LYS A 94 -6.96 -25.74 -6.97
CA LYS A 94 -5.64 -25.13 -6.78
C LYS A 94 -5.76 -23.64 -6.53
N GLN A 95 -4.80 -23.08 -5.81
CA GLN A 95 -4.70 -21.61 -5.69
C GLN A 95 -4.40 -20.96 -7.05
N VAL A 96 -5.08 -19.85 -7.32
CA VAL A 96 -4.82 -19.03 -8.52
C VAL A 96 -3.51 -18.27 -8.31
N GLU A 97 -2.44 -18.71 -8.94
CA GLU A 97 -1.10 -18.16 -8.77
C GLU A 97 -0.98 -16.69 -9.19
N ALA A 98 -1.79 -16.26 -10.16
CA ALA A 98 -1.87 -14.85 -10.60
C ALA A 98 -2.57 -13.93 -9.58
N SER A 99 -3.23 -14.48 -8.55
CA SER A 99 -3.88 -13.70 -7.51
C SER A 99 -2.86 -12.94 -6.68
N PRO A 100 -2.97 -11.60 -6.57
CA PRO A 100 -1.99 -10.78 -5.86
C PRO A 100 -1.74 -11.21 -4.40
N ARG A 101 -2.80 -11.54 -3.66
CA ARG A 101 -2.67 -11.99 -2.26
C ARG A 101 -2.00 -13.35 -2.16
N VAL A 102 -2.31 -14.28 -3.05
CA VAL A 102 -1.66 -15.60 -3.13
C VAL A 102 -0.18 -15.44 -3.47
N MET A 103 0.15 -14.55 -4.41
CA MET A 103 1.54 -14.24 -4.77
C MET A 103 2.33 -13.71 -3.57
N LEU A 104 1.78 -12.77 -2.79
CA LEU A 104 2.42 -12.27 -1.57
C LEU A 104 2.64 -13.40 -0.55
N LYS A 105 1.63 -14.24 -0.28
CA LYS A 105 1.75 -15.38 0.64
C LYS A 105 2.83 -16.36 0.19
N LYS A 106 2.99 -16.57 -1.11
CA LYS A 106 4.06 -17.39 -1.68
C LYS A 106 5.46 -16.82 -1.37
N GLN A 107 5.65 -15.49 -1.53
CA GLN A 107 6.91 -14.83 -1.17
C GLN A 107 7.19 -14.89 0.34
N ILE A 108 6.17 -14.68 1.17
CA ILE A 108 6.27 -14.84 2.63
C ILE A 108 6.70 -16.26 2.99
N GLY A 109 6.14 -17.28 2.32
CA GLY A 109 6.53 -18.68 2.52
C GLY A 109 8.00 -18.96 2.19
N ILE A 110 8.57 -18.25 1.20
CA ILE A 110 10.01 -18.35 0.90
C ILE A 110 10.84 -17.75 2.04
N LEU A 111 10.53 -16.52 2.47
CA LEU A 111 11.25 -15.84 3.55
C LEU A 111 11.17 -16.60 4.88
N SER A 112 10.04 -17.23 5.17
CA SER A 112 9.81 -17.95 6.43
C SER A 112 10.71 -19.18 6.60
N ARG A 113 11.27 -19.73 5.51
CA ARG A 113 12.26 -20.82 5.57
C ARG A 113 13.53 -20.39 6.32
N ASP A 114 13.88 -19.12 6.25
CA ASP A 114 15.00 -18.51 6.98
C ASP A 114 14.59 -18.03 8.38
N LYS A 115 13.37 -18.36 8.84
CA LYS A 115 12.78 -17.90 10.10
C LYS A 115 12.71 -16.36 10.20
N LEU A 116 12.50 -15.70 9.07
CA LEU A 116 12.37 -14.25 8.97
C LEU A 116 10.93 -13.85 8.64
N THR A 117 10.57 -12.67 9.11
CA THR A 117 9.30 -12.00 8.81
C THR A 117 9.59 -10.58 8.33
N MET A 118 9.02 -10.18 7.20
CA MET A 118 9.06 -8.78 6.77
C MET A 118 7.94 -8.01 7.48
N LYS A 119 8.32 -6.95 8.18
CA LYS A 119 7.39 -5.95 8.68
C LYS A 119 7.46 -4.71 7.82
N SER A 120 6.30 -4.13 7.56
CA SER A 120 6.19 -2.91 6.75
C SER A 120 5.10 -1.98 7.28
N GLY A 121 5.30 -0.68 7.07
CA GLY A 121 4.31 0.37 7.20
C GLY A 121 4.18 1.10 5.87
N VAL A 122 2.99 1.56 5.51
CA VAL A 122 2.76 2.33 4.29
C VAL A 122 2.22 3.71 4.62
N GLU A 123 2.73 4.71 3.91
CA GLU A 123 2.27 6.10 3.92
C GLU A 123 1.52 6.32 2.61
N CYS A 124 0.19 6.19 2.65
CA CYS A 124 -0.65 6.24 1.45
C CYS A 124 -1.33 7.59 1.35
N GLU A 125 -0.73 8.50 0.58
CA GLU A 125 -1.25 9.84 0.33
C GLU A 125 -2.53 9.80 -0.51
N TYR A 126 -3.43 10.76 -0.27
CA TYR A 126 -4.67 10.90 -1.03
C TYR A 126 -5.15 12.34 -1.11
N PHE A 127 -5.88 12.65 -2.17
CA PHE A 127 -6.60 13.92 -2.27
C PHE A 127 -8.05 13.77 -1.86
N LEU A 128 -8.56 14.79 -1.17
CA LEU A 128 -10.00 15.04 -1.06
C LEU A 128 -10.41 16.01 -2.17
N VAL A 129 -11.33 15.55 -3.00
CA VAL A 129 -11.84 16.28 -4.16
C VAL A 129 -13.34 16.47 -4.05
N SER A 130 -13.88 17.41 -4.85
CA SER A 130 -15.32 17.61 -4.99
C SER A 130 -16.02 16.31 -5.42
N ALA A 131 -17.33 16.23 -5.19
CA ALA A 131 -18.10 15.01 -5.49
C ALA A 131 -18.04 14.61 -6.98
N ASP A 132 -17.92 15.56 -7.90
CA ASP A 132 -17.70 15.34 -9.33
C ASP A 132 -16.25 14.98 -9.68
N GLY A 133 -15.30 15.19 -8.76
CA GLY A 133 -13.87 14.95 -8.95
C GLY A 133 -13.13 16.04 -9.72
N ALA A 134 -13.76 17.15 -10.04
CA ALA A 134 -13.19 18.18 -10.93
C ALA A 134 -12.19 19.12 -10.23
N SER A 135 -12.28 19.26 -8.91
CA SER A 135 -11.45 20.17 -8.13
C SER A 135 -11.11 19.62 -6.75
N ILE A 136 -10.13 20.23 -6.07
CA ILE A 136 -9.90 19.95 -4.65
C ILE A 136 -11.15 20.31 -3.83
N ALA A 137 -11.38 19.55 -2.74
CA ALA A 137 -12.60 19.71 -1.94
C ALA A 137 -12.69 21.05 -1.19
N ASP A 138 -11.55 21.66 -0.86
CA ASP A 138 -11.50 22.93 -0.13
C ASP A 138 -10.91 24.06 -0.98
N GLN A 139 -11.77 24.89 -1.58
CA GLN A 139 -11.34 26.02 -2.40
C GLN A 139 -10.61 27.13 -1.63
N ARG A 140 -10.61 27.09 -0.30
CA ARG A 140 -9.85 28.02 0.56
C ARG A 140 -8.45 27.52 0.86
N ASP A 141 -8.11 26.31 0.43
CA ASP A 141 -6.78 25.76 0.55
C ASP A 141 -5.90 26.28 -0.59
N VAL A 142 -5.29 27.45 -0.39
CA VAL A 142 -4.57 28.22 -1.41
C VAL A 142 -3.12 28.54 -1.05
N GLN A 143 -2.61 27.99 0.04
CA GLN A 143 -1.22 28.21 0.45
C GLN A 143 -0.24 27.75 -0.64
N SER A 144 0.83 28.52 -0.84
CA SER A 144 1.88 28.17 -1.81
C SER A 144 2.78 27.03 -1.30
N LYS A 145 2.91 26.87 0.03
CA LYS A 145 3.55 25.74 0.71
C LYS A 145 2.55 25.16 1.71
N PRO A 146 1.66 24.27 1.27
CA PRO A 146 0.52 23.83 2.07
C PRO A 146 0.86 22.75 3.11
N CYS A 147 2.03 22.11 3.01
CA CYS A 147 2.42 21.02 3.90
C CYS A 147 2.30 21.45 5.37
N TYR A 148 1.57 20.65 6.17
CA TYR A 148 1.28 20.90 7.60
C TYR A 148 0.42 22.14 7.89
N ASP A 149 -0.34 22.66 6.91
CA ASP A 149 -1.26 23.77 7.15
C ASP A 149 -2.37 23.34 8.13
N GLN A 150 -2.26 23.82 9.37
CA GLN A 150 -3.23 23.54 10.43
C GLN A 150 -4.65 23.99 10.06
N SER A 151 -4.80 25.10 9.35
CA SER A 151 -6.13 25.62 8.99
C SER A 151 -6.80 24.74 7.95
N ALA A 152 -6.07 24.26 6.94
CA ALA A 152 -6.58 23.33 5.93
C ALA A 152 -6.96 21.99 6.56
N LEU A 153 -6.12 21.46 7.44
CA LEU A 153 -6.39 20.23 8.21
C LEU A 153 -7.69 20.38 9.02
N MET A 154 -7.84 21.47 9.77
CA MET A 154 -9.00 21.70 10.63
C MET A 154 -10.29 21.95 9.84
N ARG A 155 -10.24 22.46 8.63
CA ARG A 155 -11.42 22.57 7.77
C ARG A 155 -11.95 21.20 7.28
N ARG A 156 -11.14 20.15 7.38
CA ARG A 156 -11.51 18.76 7.06
C ARG A 156 -11.58 17.86 8.31
N TYR A 157 -11.53 18.47 9.49
CA TYR A 157 -11.45 17.79 10.78
C TYR A 157 -12.49 16.67 10.94
N ASP A 158 -13.76 16.90 10.61
CA ASP A 158 -14.84 15.93 10.85
C ASP A 158 -14.60 14.61 10.09
N LEU A 159 -14.20 14.68 8.82
CA LEU A 159 -13.86 13.50 8.03
C LEU A 159 -12.56 12.83 8.51
N ILE A 160 -11.51 13.62 8.72
CA ILE A 160 -10.20 13.10 9.16
C ILE A 160 -10.33 12.44 10.53
N LYS A 161 -11.07 13.08 11.44
CA LYS A 161 -11.39 12.50 12.75
C LYS A 161 -12.15 11.18 12.61
N GLU A 162 -13.19 11.10 11.77
CA GLU A 162 -13.97 9.87 11.58
C GLU A 162 -13.08 8.72 11.04
N ILE A 163 -12.18 8.99 10.10
CA ILE A 163 -11.21 8.02 9.60
C ILE A 163 -10.28 7.58 10.74
N CYS A 164 -9.73 8.53 11.50
CA CYS A 164 -8.83 8.26 12.63
C CYS A 164 -9.52 7.43 13.73
N ASP A 165 -10.76 7.78 14.10
CA ASP A 165 -11.55 7.03 15.08
C ASP A 165 -11.80 5.58 14.61
N CYS A 166 -12.08 5.38 13.33
CA CYS A 166 -12.18 4.04 12.74
C CYS A 166 -10.87 3.25 12.89
N MET A 167 -9.74 3.87 12.62
CA MET A 167 -8.41 3.24 12.75
C MET A 167 -8.08 2.91 14.22
N ILE A 168 -8.46 3.78 15.17
CA ILE A 168 -8.33 3.54 16.62
C ILE A 168 -9.17 2.33 17.03
N GLU A 169 -10.44 2.30 16.61
CA GLU A 169 -11.32 1.17 16.90
C GLU A 169 -10.80 -0.16 16.34
N LEU A 170 -10.18 -0.13 15.17
CA LEU A 170 -9.57 -1.29 14.54
C LEU A 170 -8.24 -1.70 15.21
N GLY A 171 -7.72 -0.94 16.14
CA GLY A 171 -6.45 -1.19 16.82
C GLY A 171 -5.25 -1.05 15.90
N TRP A 172 -5.32 -0.13 14.91
CA TRP A 172 -4.20 0.09 13.98
C TRP A 172 -3.13 1.02 14.55
N GLY A 173 -3.40 1.73 15.65
CA GLY A 173 -2.46 2.66 16.28
C GLY A 173 -2.14 3.86 15.39
N PRO A 174 -3.14 4.64 14.93
CA PRO A 174 -2.85 5.88 14.21
C PRO A 174 -2.13 6.86 15.13
N TYR A 175 -1.05 7.48 14.65
CA TYR A 175 -0.22 8.35 15.50
C TYR A 175 0.01 9.74 14.93
N GLN A 176 -0.17 9.96 13.63
CA GLN A 176 -0.18 11.29 13.03
C GLN A 176 -1.02 11.31 11.75
N ASN A 177 -1.64 12.46 11.51
CA ASN A 177 -2.45 12.76 10.35
C ASN A 177 -2.15 14.18 9.95
N ASP A 178 -1.77 14.43 8.71
CA ASP A 178 -1.35 15.73 8.28
C ASP A 178 -1.90 16.13 6.91
N HIS A 179 -1.81 17.43 6.65
CA HIS A 179 -1.97 18.02 5.35
C HIS A 179 -0.65 17.90 4.60
N GLU A 180 -0.70 17.32 3.42
CA GLU A 180 0.47 17.04 2.60
C GLU A 180 0.86 18.23 1.68
N ASP A 181 1.86 17.99 0.82
CA ASP A 181 2.52 19.04 0.04
C ASP A 181 1.68 19.59 -1.13
N ALA A 182 0.49 19.10 -1.35
CA ALA A 182 -0.47 19.67 -2.30
C ALA A 182 -1.74 20.15 -1.60
N ASN A 183 -2.30 21.25 -2.08
CA ASN A 183 -3.61 21.71 -1.61
C ASN A 183 -4.66 20.61 -1.78
N GLY A 184 -5.39 20.31 -0.72
CA GLY A 184 -6.36 19.22 -0.67
C GLY A 184 -5.81 17.80 -0.52
N GLN A 185 -4.51 17.65 -0.27
CA GLN A 185 -3.84 16.37 -0.06
C GLN A 185 -3.64 16.08 1.42
N PHE A 186 -3.79 14.79 1.79
CA PHE A 186 -3.69 14.33 3.17
C PHE A 186 -2.97 13.00 3.24
N GLU A 187 -2.33 12.75 4.39
CA GLU A 187 -1.72 11.48 4.76
C GLU A 187 -2.14 11.07 6.16
N MET A 188 -2.28 9.77 6.39
CA MET A 188 -2.55 9.21 7.71
C MET A 188 -1.60 8.06 7.98
N ASN A 189 -0.91 8.11 9.12
CA ASN A 189 0.07 7.12 9.50
C ASN A 189 -0.44 6.25 10.66
N TRP A 190 -0.11 4.96 10.62
CA TRP A 190 -0.45 3.97 11.65
C TRP A 190 0.67 2.97 11.85
N ASP A 191 0.58 2.20 12.93
CA ASP A 191 1.60 1.23 13.30
C ASP A 191 1.85 0.19 12.22
N TYR A 192 3.13 -0.06 11.93
CA TYR A 192 3.57 -1.10 11.02
C TYR A 192 3.20 -2.50 11.53
N SER A 193 3.07 -3.46 10.62
CA SER A 193 2.73 -4.84 10.93
C SER A 193 3.53 -5.81 10.04
N ASP A 194 3.26 -7.11 10.14
CA ASP A 194 3.72 -8.05 9.11
C ASP A 194 3.15 -7.65 7.74
N CYS A 195 3.87 -7.98 6.67
CA CYS A 195 3.57 -7.46 5.35
C CYS A 195 2.23 -7.94 4.76
N LEU A 196 1.69 -9.09 5.17
CA LEU A 196 0.37 -9.53 4.76
C LEU A 196 -0.72 -8.69 5.43
N THR A 197 -0.63 -8.52 6.75
CA THR A 197 -1.53 -7.65 7.52
C THR A 197 -1.46 -6.21 7.00
N THR A 198 -0.26 -5.70 6.70
CA THR A 198 -0.10 -4.36 6.11
C THR A 198 -0.79 -4.25 4.75
N ALA A 199 -0.67 -5.26 3.89
CA ALA A 199 -1.35 -5.26 2.59
C ALA A 199 -2.88 -5.31 2.73
N ASP A 200 -3.42 -6.18 3.60
CA ASP A 200 -4.84 -6.27 3.90
C ASP A 200 -5.38 -4.93 4.45
N ARG A 201 -4.66 -4.32 5.42
CA ARG A 201 -5.00 -2.99 5.97
C ARG A 201 -4.94 -1.88 4.92
N HIS A 202 -3.93 -1.87 4.05
CA HIS A 202 -3.79 -0.88 2.98
C HIS A 202 -4.96 -0.95 1.99
N VAL A 203 -5.37 -2.15 1.58
CA VAL A 203 -6.58 -2.36 0.74
C VAL A 203 -7.80 -1.81 1.44
N PHE A 204 -8.00 -2.18 2.71
CA PHE A 204 -9.14 -1.74 3.50
C PHE A 204 -9.12 -0.23 3.77
N PHE A 205 -7.95 0.36 4.04
CA PHE A 205 -7.79 1.81 4.22
C PHE A 205 -8.29 2.59 2.99
N LYS A 206 -7.87 2.17 1.79
CA LYS A 206 -8.35 2.82 0.54
C LYS A 206 -9.87 2.73 0.40
N PHE A 207 -10.47 1.61 0.76
CA PHE A 207 -11.92 1.43 0.77
C PHE A 207 -12.59 2.32 1.84
N MET A 208 -12.08 2.32 3.06
CA MET A 208 -12.59 3.10 4.18
C MET A 208 -12.57 4.60 3.87
N VAL A 209 -11.43 5.13 3.43
CA VAL A 209 -11.27 6.57 3.11
C VAL A 209 -12.25 6.99 2.01
N LYS A 210 -12.41 6.18 0.95
CA LYS A 210 -13.39 6.46 -0.12
C LYS A 210 -14.82 6.47 0.41
N SER A 211 -15.21 5.43 1.17
CA SER A 211 -16.57 5.29 1.69
C SER A 211 -16.95 6.43 2.65
N LEU A 212 -16.03 6.81 3.54
CA LEU A 212 -16.26 7.91 4.47
C LEU A 212 -16.27 9.26 3.76
N SER A 213 -15.40 9.47 2.78
CA SER A 213 -15.44 10.69 1.96
C SER A 213 -16.78 10.87 1.25
N GLU A 214 -17.32 9.81 0.66
CA GLU A 214 -18.64 9.83 0.01
C GLU A 214 -19.77 10.16 1.01
N LYS A 215 -19.70 9.63 2.23
CA LYS A 215 -20.64 9.96 3.31
C LYS A 215 -20.60 11.44 3.68
N HIS A 216 -19.45 12.09 3.54
CA HIS A 216 -19.27 13.54 3.73
C HIS A 216 -19.53 14.37 2.45
N GLY A 217 -20.09 13.80 1.39
CA GLY A 217 -20.37 14.48 0.14
C GLY A 217 -19.12 14.83 -0.68
N LEU A 218 -18.00 14.18 -0.40
CA LEU A 218 -16.71 14.35 -1.06
C LEU A 218 -16.29 13.07 -1.78
N ARG A 219 -15.18 13.13 -2.50
CA ARG A 219 -14.51 11.96 -3.05
C ARG A 219 -13.06 11.96 -2.65
N ALA A 220 -12.53 10.78 -2.28
CA ALA A 220 -11.10 10.57 -2.10
C ALA A 220 -10.49 9.92 -3.35
N THR A 221 -9.33 10.40 -3.77
CA THR A 221 -8.57 9.80 -4.87
C THR A 221 -7.13 9.50 -4.47
N PHE A 222 -6.70 8.28 -4.81
CA PHE A 222 -5.32 7.78 -4.68
C PHE A 222 -4.59 7.83 -6.04
N MET A 223 -5.14 8.53 -7.01
CA MET A 223 -4.53 8.71 -8.33
C MET A 223 -3.14 9.34 -8.18
N PRO A 224 -2.09 8.82 -8.84
CA PRO A 224 -0.72 9.31 -8.64
C PRO A 224 -0.54 10.81 -8.92
N LYS A 225 -1.19 11.33 -9.94
CA LYS A 225 -1.12 12.74 -10.35
C LYS A 225 -2.50 13.23 -10.79
N PRO A 226 -3.41 13.53 -9.83
CA PRO A 226 -4.78 13.95 -10.18
C PRO A 226 -4.84 15.37 -10.77
N PHE A 227 -3.92 16.26 -10.36
CA PHE A 227 -3.84 17.64 -10.84
C PHE A 227 -2.44 17.94 -11.36
N GLU A 228 -2.35 18.54 -12.54
CA GLU A 228 -1.08 18.79 -13.24
C GLU A 228 -0.14 19.71 -12.45
N ASN A 229 -0.71 20.75 -11.83
CA ASN A 229 0.03 21.80 -11.12
C ASN A 229 0.24 21.55 -9.61
N LEU A 230 -0.26 20.43 -9.07
CA LEU A 230 -0.11 20.06 -7.67
C LEU A 230 0.82 18.85 -7.53
N THR A 231 1.44 18.69 -6.37
CA THR A 231 2.24 17.50 -6.04
C THR A 231 1.39 16.24 -6.16
N GLY A 232 1.97 15.13 -6.58
CA GLY A 232 1.24 13.86 -6.74
C GLY A 232 1.22 13.03 -5.47
N ASN A 233 0.40 11.95 -5.46
CA ASN A 233 0.32 11.00 -4.35
C ASN A 233 1.43 9.96 -4.40
N GLY A 234 2.27 9.91 -3.37
CA GLY A 234 3.15 8.80 -3.08
C GLY A 234 2.44 7.68 -2.31
N CYS A 235 3.12 6.57 -2.20
CA CYS A 235 2.77 5.47 -1.31
C CYS A 235 4.07 4.85 -0.79
N HIS A 236 4.71 5.54 0.14
CA HIS A 236 6.02 5.12 0.64
C HIS A 236 5.88 3.88 1.51
N ALA A 237 6.88 3.01 1.50
CA ALA A 237 6.89 1.81 2.34
C ALA A 237 8.14 1.79 3.21
N HIS A 238 7.93 1.73 4.52
CA HIS A 238 8.96 1.47 5.53
C HIS A 238 9.12 -0.03 5.71
N ILE A 239 10.35 -0.52 5.74
CA ILE A 239 10.65 -1.94 5.63
C ILE A 239 11.70 -2.33 6.66
N SER A 240 11.48 -3.47 7.32
CA SER A 240 12.43 -4.14 8.19
C SER A 240 12.22 -5.66 8.19
N LEU A 241 13.28 -6.43 8.44
CA LEU A 241 13.21 -7.88 8.63
C LEU A 241 13.40 -8.25 10.09
N TRP A 242 12.64 -9.21 10.54
CA TRP A 242 12.62 -9.64 11.95
C TRP A 242 12.76 -11.15 12.07
N ASN A 243 13.49 -11.58 13.09
CA ASN A 243 13.44 -12.94 13.61
C ASN A 243 12.83 -12.83 15.00
N GLU A 244 11.59 -13.28 15.16
CA GLU A 244 10.79 -13.07 16.38
C GLU A 244 10.75 -11.60 16.80
N LYS A 245 11.46 -11.23 17.89
CA LYS A 245 11.51 -9.85 18.42
C LYS A 245 12.74 -9.07 17.96
N ASN A 246 13.68 -9.71 17.25
CA ASN A 246 14.94 -9.09 16.88
C ASN A 246 14.86 -8.49 15.47
N ASN A 247 15.08 -7.19 15.36
CA ASN A 247 15.22 -6.52 14.07
C ASN A 247 16.55 -6.89 13.42
N LYS A 248 16.52 -7.60 12.31
CA LYS A 248 17.70 -8.11 11.59
C LYS A 248 18.32 -7.06 10.66
N PHE A 249 17.64 -5.93 10.45
CA PHE A 249 18.21 -4.81 9.74
C PHE A 249 19.06 -3.90 10.63
N LEU A 250 18.91 -3.99 11.95
CA LEU A 250 19.63 -3.16 12.89
C LEU A 250 21.08 -3.64 13.09
N GLU A 251 22.06 -2.71 12.98
CA GLU A 251 23.47 -2.91 13.32
C GLU A 251 24.01 -1.62 13.96
N SER A 252 24.33 -1.69 15.25
CA SER A 252 24.73 -0.51 16.04
C SER A 252 26.10 0.08 15.70
N GLY A 253 26.94 -0.67 15.00
CA GLY A 253 28.29 -0.22 14.59
C GLY A 253 28.34 0.39 13.19
N ASP A 254 27.23 0.34 12.43
CA ASP A 254 27.15 0.89 11.08
C ASP A 254 26.79 2.37 11.09
N ARG A 255 27.31 3.14 10.11
CA ARG A 255 27.06 4.57 9.95
C ARG A 255 25.57 4.93 9.79
N SER A 256 24.82 4.06 9.10
CA SER A 256 23.38 4.24 8.86
C SER A 256 22.54 3.40 9.82
N GLY A 257 23.15 2.63 10.72
CA GLY A 257 22.49 1.70 11.62
C GLY A 257 21.88 0.48 10.91
N LEU A 258 22.41 0.11 9.73
CA LEU A 258 21.93 -1.02 8.93
C LEU A 258 22.93 -2.18 8.92
N SER A 259 22.40 -3.39 9.08
CA SER A 259 23.19 -4.62 8.95
C SER A 259 23.54 -4.92 7.50
N LYS A 260 24.54 -5.78 7.29
CA LYS A 260 24.89 -6.30 5.97
C LYS A 260 23.68 -6.97 5.27
N LEU A 261 22.83 -7.64 6.04
CA LEU A 261 21.58 -8.22 5.52
C LEU A 261 20.65 -7.15 4.94
N ALA A 262 20.51 -6.02 5.65
CA ALA A 262 19.73 -4.87 5.18
C ALA A 262 20.30 -4.26 3.90
N TYR A 263 21.61 -4.09 3.81
CA TYR A 263 22.27 -3.62 2.59
C TYR A 263 22.08 -4.58 1.43
N ASN A 264 22.18 -5.90 1.64
CA ASN A 264 21.91 -6.87 0.57
C ASN A 264 20.46 -6.80 0.11
N PHE A 265 19.50 -6.66 1.03
CA PHE A 265 18.08 -6.49 0.69
C PHE A 265 17.85 -5.20 -0.12
N LEU A 266 18.42 -4.09 0.34
CA LEU A 266 18.41 -2.80 -0.35
C LEU A 266 19.05 -2.89 -1.75
N GLY A 267 20.20 -3.53 -1.87
CA GLY A 267 20.87 -3.79 -3.15
C GLY A 267 19.97 -4.54 -4.14
N GLY A 268 19.16 -5.49 -3.64
CA GLY A 268 18.16 -6.18 -4.43
C GLY A 268 17.06 -5.26 -4.96
N LEU A 269 16.57 -4.33 -4.14
CA LEU A 269 15.59 -3.33 -4.56
C LEU A 269 16.15 -2.40 -5.64
N MET A 270 17.37 -1.89 -5.44
CA MET A 270 18.02 -1.02 -6.43
C MET A 270 18.27 -1.75 -7.76
N LYS A 271 18.77 -2.98 -7.72
CA LYS A 271 19.04 -3.79 -8.91
C LYS A 271 17.80 -4.05 -9.75
N ASN A 272 16.65 -4.21 -9.10
CA ASN A 272 15.38 -4.54 -9.74
C ASN A 272 14.42 -3.35 -9.88
N ALA A 273 14.83 -2.12 -9.52
CA ALA A 273 13.96 -0.96 -9.43
C ALA A 273 13.21 -0.67 -10.75
N ALA A 274 13.90 -0.74 -11.89
CA ALA A 274 13.28 -0.53 -13.20
C ALA A 274 12.17 -1.55 -13.49
N SER A 275 12.41 -2.84 -13.20
CA SER A 275 11.39 -3.89 -13.35
C SER A 275 10.24 -3.76 -12.36
N LEU A 276 10.55 -3.35 -11.12
CA LEU A 276 9.55 -3.13 -10.08
C LEU A 276 8.60 -1.98 -10.43
N SER A 277 9.02 -1.01 -11.25
CA SER A 277 8.13 0.08 -11.69
C SER A 277 6.87 -0.43 -12.40
N ALA A 278 6.89 -1.62 -13.03
CA ALA A 278 5.70 -2.23 -13.60
C ALA A 278 4.60 -2.50 -12.55
N PHE A 279 4.96 -2.72 -11.29
CA PHE A 279 4.05 -2.99 -10.17
C PHE A 279 3.87 -1.78 -9.26
N PHE A 280 4.89 -0.95 -9.14
CA PHE A 280 4.93 0.20 -8.23
C PHE A 280 4.38 1.47 -8.85
N ASN A 281 4.44 1.56 -10.18
CA ASN A 281 3.99 2.71 -10.96
C ASN A 281 3.19 2.20 -12.20
N PRO A 282 2.06 1.47 -11.97
CA PRO A 282 1.46 0.62 -12.99
C PRO A 282 0.64 1.37 -14.05
N THR A 283 0.52 2.69 -13.95
CA THR A 283 -0.34 3.48 -14.84
C THR A 283 0.42 4.56 -15.59
N VAL A 284 -0.11 5.00 -16.73
CA VAL A 284 0.41 6.18 -17.44
C VAL A 284 0.42 7.41 -16.52
N ASN A 285 -0.53 7.51 -15.61
CA ASN A 285 -0.57 8.60 -14.64
C ASN A 285 0.57 8.53 -13.61
N SER A 286 1.07 7.34 -13.30
CA SER A 286 2.27 7.14 -12.46
C SER A 286 3.49 7.84 -13.06
N PHE A 287 3.70 7.73 -14.38
CA PHE A 287 4.81 8.41 -15.08
C PHE A 287 4.66 9.92 -15.09
N ARG A 288 3.43 10.44 -15.07
CA ARG A 288 3.20 11.88 -14.88
C ARG A 288 3.64 12.37 -13.50
N ARG A 289 3.53 11.51 -12.46
CA ARG A 289 4.03 11.82 -11.11
C ARG A 289 5.57 11.81 -11.09
N ILE A 290 6.21 10.75 -11.60
CA ILE A 290 7.68 10.59 -11.59
C ILE A 290 8.37 11.72 -12.35
N ASN A 291 7.82 12.12 -13.50
CA ASN A 291 8.38 13.14 -14.39
C ASN A 291 7.74 14.52 -14.20
N ALA A 292 7.08 14.77 -13.05
CA ALA A 292 6.44 16.05 -12.80
C ALA A 292 7.48 17.18 -12.72
N PRO A 293 7.23 18.32 -13.36
CA PRO A 293 8.01 19.53 -13.11
C PRO A 293 7.80 19.99 -11.67
N PRO A 294 8.69 20.84 -11.13
CA PRO A 294 8.48 21.46 -9.82
C PRO A 294 7.12 22.14 -9.74
N THR A 295 6.36 21.84 -8.69
CA THR A 295 5.05 22.45 -8.40
C THR A 295 5.22 23.80 -7.70
N LYS A 296 4.10 24.49 -7.38
CA LYS A 296 4.12 25.74 -6.62
C LYS A 296 4.83 25.62 -5.26
N SER A 297 4.67 24.48 -4.60
CA SER A 297 5.37 24.20 -3.32
C SER A 297 6.88 24.02 -3.51
N GLY A 298 7.34 23.82 -4.74
CA GLY A 298 8.72 23.50 -5.10
C GLY A 298 9.04 22.02 -4.98
N ALA A 299 8.05 21.18 -4.60
CA ALA A 299 8.25 19.78 -4.45
C ALA A 299 8.09 19.03 -5.76
N SER A 300 9.07 18.21 -6.08
CA SER A 300 8.97 17.07 -6.98
C SER A 300 9.80 15.95 -6.35
N TRP A 301 9.35 15.47 -5.18
CA TRP A 301 10.13 14.48 -4.38
C TRP A 301 9.85 13.04 -4.80
N SER A 302 9.17 12.87 -5.92
CA SER A 302 9.10 11.59 -6.61
C SER A 302 10.49 11.21 -7.08
N PRO A 303 11.01 10.03 -6.74
CA PRO A 303 12.35 9.65 -7.15
C PRO A 303 12.42 9.48 -8.67
N SER A 304 13.35 10.18 -9.30
CA SER A 304 13.68 10.07 -10.73
C SER A 304 14.97 9.28 -10.96
N SER A 305 15.68 8.90 -9.91
CA SER A 305 16.93 8.14 -9.97
C SER A 305 16.94 6.95 -9.03
N ILE A 306 17.64 5.87 -9.42
CA ILE A 306 17.86 4.70 -8.59
C ILE A 306 19.01 5.03 -7.65
N SER A 307 18.70 5.39 -6.41
CA SER A 307 19.69 5.86 -5.44
C SER A 307 19.21 5.62 -4.00
N TYR A 308 20.15 5.59 -3.06
CA TYR A 308 19.87 5.55 -1.64
C TYR A 308 20.79 6.48 -0.85
N THR A 309 20.32 6.88 0.33
CA THR A 309 21.13 7.66 1.28
C THR A 309 20.51 7.63 2.68
N GLY A 310 21.07 8.39 3.61
CA GLY A 310 20.49 8.66 4.93
C GLY A 310 19.16 9.42 4.87
N ASN A 311 18.92 10.33 5.79
CA ASN A 311 17.66 11.07 5.91
C ASN A 311 17.53 12.19 4.84
N ASN A 312 17.36 11.81 3.56
CA ASN A 312 17.17 12.74 2.45
C ASN A 312 16.02 12.22 1.55
N ARG A 313 14.93 12.98 1.48
CA ARG A 313 13.68 12.62 0.76
C ARG A 313 13.77 12.69 -0.77
N THR A 314 14.90 13.14 -1.34
CA THR A 314 15.06 13.21 -2.80
C THR A 314 15.49 11.87 -3.42
N HIS A 315 15.87 10.89 -2.61
CA HIS A 315 16.33 9.58 -3.06
C HIS A 315 15.21 8.53 -3.11
N MET A 316 15.37 7.53 -3.97
CA MET A 316 14.44 6.41 -4.08
C MET A 316 14.36 5.60 -2.78
N ILE A 317 15.50 5.42 -2.10
CA ILE A 317 15.55 4.76 -0.79
C ILE A 317 16.19 5.72 0.21
N ARG A 318 15.44 6.00 1.27
CA ARG A 318 15.85 6.84 2.39
C ARG A 318 16.03 5.96 3.64
N ILE A 319 17.08 6.22 4.41
CA ILE A 319 17.30 5.58 5.71
C ILE A 319 17.02 6.65 6.78
N PRO A 320 15.76 6.74 7.28
CA PRO A 320 15.38 7.78 8.24
C PRO A 320 15.93 7.51 9.63
N ASP A 321 15.98 6.22 10.04
CA ASP A 321 16.39 5.75 11.36
C ASP A 321 17.11 4.40 11.26
N PRO A 322 17.91 4.02 12.27
CA PRO A 322 18.53 2.69 12.34
C PRO A 322 17.55 1.53 12.24
N GLY A 323 17.95 0.48 11.53
CA GLY A 323 17.19 -0.78 11.43
C GLY A 323 15.97 -0.76 10.52
N ARG A 324 15.76 0.31 9.74
CA ARG A 324 14.73 0.38 8.70
C ARG A 324 15.17 1.28 7.55
N PHE A 325 14.56 1.10 6.40
CA PHE A 325 14.61 2.07 5.31
C PHE A 325 13.22 2.27 4.71
N GLU A 326 13.07 3.39 4.03
CA GLU A 326 11.87 3.81 3.34
C GLU A 326 12.10 3.73 1.83
N LEU A 327 11.27 2.97 1.14
CA LEU A 327 11.22 2.95 -0.33
C LEU A 327 10.14 3.94 -0.79
N ARG A 328 10.53 4.91 -1.62
CA ARG A 328 9.71 6.06 -2.03
C ARG A 328 9.20 5.97 -3.47
N LEU A 329 9.51 4.87 -4.17
CA LEU A 329 9.21 4.71 -5.60
C LEU A 329 7.70 4.63 -5.89
N MET A 330 6.95 3.92 -5.04
CA MET A 330 5.56 3.58 -5.27
C MET A 330 4.63 4.79 -5.23
N ASP A 331 3.48 4.64 -5.84
CA ASP A 331 2.39 5.61 -5.80
C ASP A 331 1.05 4.98 -5.40
N GLY A 332 0.02 5.79 -5.22
CA GLY A 332 -1.29 5.36 -4.74
C GLY A 332 -2.05 4.43 -5.69
N SER A 333 -1.60 4.22 -6.95
CA SER A 333 -2.20 3.25 -7.88
C SER A 333 -1.63 1.84 -7.73
N SER A 334 -0.54 1.68 -6.98
CA SER A 334 0.06 0.37 -6.73
C SER A 334 -0.96 -0.60 -6.13
N ASN A 335 -0.93 -1.85 -6.59
CA ASN A 335 -1.67 -2.94 -5.96
C ASN A 335 -1.03 -3.26 -4.59
N PRO A 336 -1.73 -3.16 -3.47
CA PRO A 336 -1.16 -3.33 -2.14
C PRO A 336 -0.44 -4.67 -1.91
N TYR A 337 -0.93 -5.75 -2.47
CA TYR A 337 -0.30 -7.07 -2.35
C TYR A 337 0.92 -7.19 -3.25
N LEU A 338 0.83 -6.73 -4.52
CA LEU A 338 1.97 -6.77 -5.44
C LEU A 338 3.08 -5.82 -5.01
N LEU A 339 2.73 -4.71 -4.35
CA LEU A 339 3.70 -3.81 -3.72
C LEU A 339 4.55 -4.58 -2.70
N GLN A 340 3.93 -5.25 -1.74
CA GLN A 340 4.65 -6.01 -0.71
C GLN A 340 5.38 -7.24 -1.30
N ALA A 341 4.76 -7.92 -2.27
CA ALA A 341 5.36 -9.08 -2.93
C ALA A 341 6.60 -8.68 -3.75
N GLY A 342 6.54 -7.56 -4.48
CA GLY A 342 7.66 -7.03 -5.26
C GLY A 342 8.83 -6.61 -4.38
N ILE A 343 8.55 -5.90 -3.28
CA ILE A 343 9.58 -5.55 -2.28
C ILE A 343 10.26 -6.81 -1.76
N LEU A 344 9.47 -7.79 -1.36
CA LEU A 344 9.99 -9.02 -0.75
C LEU A 344 10.77 -9.85 -1.76
N ALA A 345 10.28 -10.03 -2.98
CA ALA A 345 10.95 -10.78 -4.03
C ALA A 345 12.30 -10.15 -4.41
N ALA A 346 12.35 -8.83 -4.59
CA ALA A 346 13.58 -8.12 -4.92
C ALA A 346 14.58 -8.14 -3.75
N GLY A 347 14.09 -7.98 -2.52
CA GLY A 347 14.92 -8.08 -1.32
C GLY A 347 15.52 -9.48 -1.14
N LEU A 348 14.70 -10.53 -1.31
CA LEU A 348 15.18 -11.93 -1.30
C LEU A 348 16.24 -12.19 -2.38
N HIS A 349 16.03 -11.67 -3.59
CA HIS A 349 17.06 -11.75 -4.65
C HIS A 349 18.36 -11.10 -4.20
N GLY A 350 18.29 -9.89 -3.61
CA GLY A 350 19.46 -9.20 -3.08
C GLY A 350 20.19 -9.97 -1.99
N MET A 351 19.45 -10.53 -1.04
CA MET A 351 20.01 -11.35 0.04
C MET A 351 20.69 -12.62 -0.49
N ASN A 352 20.03 -13.36 -1.39
CA ASN A 352 20.55 -14.59 -1.98
C ASN A 352 21.81 -14.36 -2.80
N MET A 353 21.86 -13.28 -3.57
CA MET A 353 23.00 -12.90 -4.42
C MET A 353 24.04 -12.06 -3.66
N LYS A 354 23.79 -11.71 -2.39
CA LYS A 354 24.64 -10.83 -1.56
C LYS A 354 24.96 -9.52 -2.29
N LEU A 355 23.94 -8.92 -2.93
CA LEU A 355 24.12 -7.71 -3.71
C LEU A 355 24.55 -6.55 -2.82
N ASP A 356 25.53 -5.79 -3.32
CA ASP A 356 25.99 -4.57 -2.69
C ASP A 356 25.30 -3.38 -3.39
N PRO A 357 24.63 -2.47 -2.67
CA PRO A 357 24.03 -1.28 -3.25
C PRO A 357 25.04 -0.21 -3.69
N GLY A 358 26.33 -0.38 -3.39
CA GLY A 358 27.38 0.62 -3.58
C GLY A 358 27.34 1.75 -2.54
N GLU A 359 28.08 2.83 -2.78
CA GLU A 359 28.13 3.96 -1.87
C GLU A 359 26.84 4.80 -1.88
N PRO A 360 26.40 5.30 -0.71
CA PRO A 360 25.24 6.18 -0.65
C PRO A 360 25.53 7.53 -1.31
N LEU A 361 24.57 8.07 -2.05
CA LEU A 361 24.66 9.41 -2.61
C LEU A 361 24.22 10.44 -1.57
N THR A 362 25.03 11.49 -1.38
CA THR A 362 24.75 12.55 -0.38
C THR A 362 24.18 13.83 -0.98
N CYS A 363 24.06 13.90 -2.32
CA CYS A 363 23.59 15.07 -3.04
C CYS A 363 22.04 15.16 -3.09
N ASN A 364 21.53 16.30 -3.52
CA ASN A 364 20.12 16.45 -3.89
C ASN A 364 19.93 15.88 -5.29
N THR A 365 19.19 14.77 -5.42
CA THR A 365 19.01 14.04 -6.69
C THR A 365 17.95 14.66 -7.61
N VAL A 366 17.21 15.67 -7.19
CA VAL A 366 16.24 16.37 -8.06
C VAL A 366 16.93 16.99 -9.30
N SER A 367 18.21 17.33 -9.18
CA SER A 367 19.03 17.85 -10.28
C SER A 367 20.03 16.82 -10.87
N TYR A 368 19.93 15.54 -10.49
CA TYR A 368 20.90 14.49 -10.88
C TYR A 368 20.32 13.56 -11.94
N THR A 369 20.98 13.46 -13.10
CA THR A 369 20.41 12.80 -14.29
C THR A 369 21.08 11.48 -14.70
N HIS A 370 22.04 10.94 -13.94
CA HIS A 370 22.86 9.80 -14.39
C HIS A 370 22.31 8.39 -14.18
N LEU A 371 21.27 8.20 -13.34
CA LEU A 371 20.65 6.90 -13.09
C LEU A 371 19.13 7.08 -13.08
N THR A 372 18.56 7.17 -14.26
CA THR A 372 17.11 7.40 -14.41
C THR A 372 16.30 6.13 -14.31
N LEU A 373 15.16 6.21 -13.63
CA LEU A 373 14.06 5.24 -13.79
C LEU A 373 13.47 5.36 -15.19
N PRO A 374 12.72 4.34 -15.69
CA PRO A 374 12.03 4.42 -16.97
C PRO A 374 11.24 5.72 -17.08
N THR A 375 11.56 6.52 -18.09
CA THR A 375 10.88 7.78 -18.38
C THR A 375 9.85 7.58 -19.48
N LYS A 376 9.03 8.61 -19.71
CA LYS A 376 8.01 8.63 -20.77
C LYS A 376 8.55 8.25 -22.16
N ASP A 377 9.83 8.49 -22.42
CA ASP A 377 10.49 8.22 -23.70
C ASP A 377 11.07 6.80 -23.78
N SER A 378 10.95 5.99 -22.71
CA SER A 378 11.45 4.62 -22.62
C SER A 378 10.34 3.57 -22.56
N VAL A 379 9.07 3.95 -22.78
CA VAL A 379 7.89 3.07 -22.78
C VAL A 379 7.26 3.05 -24.16
#